data_88b4ef60580a62899af0d34b24ca3e82
#
_entry.id   88b4ef60580a62899af0d34b24ca3e82
#
_cell.length_a   1.000
_cell.length_b   1.000
_cell.length_c   1.000
_cell.angle_alpha   90.00
_cell.angle_beta   90.00
_cell.angle_gamma   90.00
#
_symmetry.space_group_name_H-M   'P 1'
#
loop_
_entity.id
_entity.type
_entity.pdbx_description
1 polymer ?
#
loop_
_entity_poly.entity_id
_entity_poly.type
_entity_poly.pdbx_seq_one_letter_code
_entity_poly.pdbx_strand_id
1 'polypeptide(L)'
;MIEALKEIAKQNPQGFTVDLNLNPVTSGYVIAVPETQNCFGDQGLEKVLEIARDNGYCIGGWLNRENGRFYWDASLIVRDLEEAKEIGRKFNQIAIFDLDEQREIWL
;
A
#
# COMPACT_ATOMS: atom_id res chain seq x y z
N MET A 1 2.53 -7.19 15.61
CA MET A 1 2.16 -6.46 14.35
C MET A 1 2.79 -7.10 13.11
N ILE A 2 4.09 -7.31 13.10
CA ILE A 2 4.78 -7.89 11.93
C ILE A 2 4.26 -9.29 11.59
N GLU A 3 4.13 -10.17 12.56
CA GLU A 3 3.64 -11.52 12.30
C GLU A 3 2.19 -11.53 11.79
N ALA A 4 1.36 -10.64 12.32
CA ALA A 4 -0.02 -10.52 11.85
C ALA A 4 -0.07 -10.03 10.39
N LEU A 5 0.77 -9.07 10.01
CA LEU A 5 0.85 -8.59 8.64
C LEU A 5 1.33 -9.69 7.69
N LYS A 6 2.31 -10.48 8.10
CA LYS A 6 2.80 -11.60 7.30
C LYS A 6 1.70 -12.64 7.07
N GLU A 7 0.87 -12.88 8.07
CA GLU A 7 -0.26 -13.79 7.92
C GLU A 7 -1.31 -13.25 6.95
N ILE A 8 -1.62 -11.95 7.04
CA ILE A 8 -2.52 -11.32 6.08
C ILE A 8 -1.96 -11.44 4.65
N ALA A 9 -0.67 -11.23 4.48
CA ALA A 9 0.00 -11.34 3.19
C ALA A 9 -0.16 -12.73 2.58
N LYS A 10 -0.03 -13.78 3.38
CA LYS A 10 -0.20 -15.16 2.91
C LYS A 10 -1.59 -15.41 2.37
N GLN A 11 -2.60 -14.80 2.97
CA GLN A 11 -3.99 -14.96 2.58
C GLN A 11 -4.39 -14.06 1.42
N ASN A 12 -3.59 -13.06 1.09
CA ASN A 12 -3.92 -12.06 0.08
C ASN A 12 -2.75 -11.77 -0.86
N PRO A 13 -2.28 -12.79 -1.60
CA PRO A 13 -1.10 -12.61 -2.46
C PRO A 13 -1.32 -11.63 -3.61
N GLN A 14 -2.57 -11.40 -4.04
CA GLN A 14 -2.87 -10.44 -5.10
C GLN A 14 -2.74 -8.99 -4.63
N GLY A 15 -2.78 -8.79 -3.32
CA GLY A 15 -2.67 -7.47 -2.73
C GLY A 15 -3.70 -7.21 -1.65
N PHE A 16 -3.36 -6.30 -0.75
CA PHE A 16 -4.26 -5.90 0.33
C PHE A 16 -3.90 -4.50 0.82
N THR A 17 -4.83 -3.88 1.53
CA THR A 17 -4.60 -2.62 2.22
C THR A 17 -5.30 -2.69 3.57
N VAL A 18 -4.58 -2.39 4.64
CA VAL A 18 -5.12 -2.35 6.00
C VAL A 18 -4.70 -1.07 6.69
N ASP A 19 -5.49 -0.65 7.67
CA ASP A 19 -5.09 0.47 8.52
C ASP A 19 -4.13 -0.02 9.64
N LEU A 20 -3.70 0.88 10.52
CA LEU A 20 -2.76 0.55 11.59
C LEU A 20 -3.36 -0.34 12.68
N ASN A 21 -4.67 -0.53 12.67
CA ASN A 21 -5.35 -1.48 13.55
C ASN A 21 -5.63 -2.81 12.84
N LEU A 22 -5.05 -2.99 11.64
CA LEU A 22 -5.20 -4.19 10.81
C LEU A 22 -6.61 -4.42 10.27
N ASN A 23 -7.42 -3.38 10.25
CA ASN A 23 -8.74 -3.44 9.62
C ASN A 23 -8.59 -3.28 8.11
N PRO A 24 -9.24 -4.13 7.29
CA PRO A 24 -9.19 -3.96 5.85
C PRO A 24 -9.76 -2.60 5.42
N VAL A 25 -9.07 -1.95 4.49
CA VAL A 25 -9.54 -0.72 3.85
C VAL A 25 -10.07 -1.12 2.48
N THR A 26 -11.37 -0.89 2.24
CA THR A 26 -12.06 -1.40 1.06
C THR A 26 -12.65 -0.32 0.18
N SER A 27 -12.45 0.95 0.52
CA SER A 27 -13.03 2.09 -0.20
C SER A 27 -12.01 3.22 -0.28
N GLY A 28 -12.10 4.01 -1.34
CA GLY A 28 -11.22 5.14 -1.60
C GLY A 28 -10.11 4.82 -2.58
N TYR A 29 -9.22 5.79 -2.78
CA TYR A 29 -8.07 5.69 -3.68
C TYR A 29 -6.80 5.56 -2.88
N VAL A 30 -5.99 4.55 -3.21
CA VAL A 30 -4.73 4.26 -2.51
C VAL A 30 -3.58 4.90 -3.27
N ILE A 31 -2.79 5.72 -2.58
CA ILE A 31 -1.62 6.35 -3.16
C ILE A 31 -0.41 5.95 -2.33
N ALA A 32 0.49 5.16 -2.92
CA ALA A 32 1.71 4.72 -2.25
C ALA A 32 2.64 5.91 -2.04
N VAL A 33 3.27 5.99 -0.86
CA VAL A 33 4.24 7.06 -0.60
C VAL A 33 5.60 6.68 -1.16
N PRO A 34 6.38 7.67 -1.66
CA PRO A 34 7.66 7.35 -2.33
C PRO A 34 8.71 6.76 -1.39
N GLU A 35 8.64 7.05 -0.10
CA GLU A 35 9.61 6.56 0.88
C GLU A 35 9.64 5.04 1.00
N THR A 36 8.55 4.35 0.62
CA THR A 36 8.46 2.89 0.72
C THR A 36 8.61 2.19 -0.63
N GLN A 37 9.09 2.87 -1.64
CA GLN A 37 9.30 2.26 -2.94
C GLN A 37 10.35 1.15 -2.84
N ASN A 38 10.05 0.01 -3.46
CA ASN A 38 10.93 -1.18 -3.49
C ASN A 38 11.20 -1.80 -2.12
N CYS A 39 10.32 -1.63 -1.15
CA CYS A 39 10.42 -2.31 0.13
C CYS A 39 9.88 -3.73 0.03
N PHE A 40 10.73 -4.73 0.22
CA PHE A 40 10.32 -6.13 0.17
C PHE A 40 10.96 -6.92 1.32
N GLY A 41 10.37 -8.08 1.62
CA GLY A 41 10.86 -8.95 2.68
C GLY A 41 10.69 -8.36 4.06
N ASP A 42 11.31 -8.98 5.05
CA ASP A 42 11.14 -8.57 6.45
C ASP A 42 11.72 -7.17 6.72
N GLN A 43 12.87 -6.84 6.13
CA GLN A 43 13.45 -5.51 6.30
C GLN A 43 12.58 -4.44 5.65
N GLY A 44 12.01 -4.74 4.50
CA GLY A 44 11.08 -3.83 3.83
C GLY A 44 9.83 -3.60 4.67
N LEU A 45 9.30 -4.65 5.29
CA LEU A 45 8.13 -4.53 6.16
C LEU A 45 8.44 -3.69 7.39
N GLU A 46 9.60 -3.86 8.02
CA GLU A 46 9.99 -3.05 9.17
C GLU A 46 10.04 -1.57 8.83
N LYS A 47 10.63 -1.23 7.68
CA LYS A 47 10.70 0.15 7.22
C LYS A 47 9.32 0.74 6.94
N VAL A 48 8.47 -0.02 6.25
CA VAL A 48 7.10 0.40 5.94
C VAL A 48 6.32 0.67 7.23
N LEU A 49 6.44 -0.23 8.20
CA LEU A 49 5.73 -0.11 9.46
C LEU A 49 6.15 1.14 10.22
N GLU A 50 7.44 1.43 10.27
CA GLU A 50 7.97 2.63 10.93
C GLU A 50 7.40 3.90 10.26
N ILE A 51 7.47 3.98 8.94
CA ILE A 51 6.97 5.14 8.20
C ILE A 51 5.46 5.29 8.35
N ALA A 52 4.72 4.19 8.30
CA ALA A 52 3.27 4.22 8.46
C ALA A 52 2.87 4.72 9.85
N ARG A 53 3.54 4.24 10.89
CA ARG A 53 3.25 4.67 12.28
C ARG A 53 3.56 6.14 12.49
N ASP A 54 4.69 6.61 11.96
CA ASP A 54 5.11 8.01 12.15
C ASP A 54 4.18 8.99 11.46
N ASN A 55 3.47 8.56 10.42
CA ASN A 55 2.67 9.45 9.57
C ASN A 55 1.18 9.11 9.54
N GLY A 56 0.77 8.04 10.19
CA GLY A 56 -0.64 7.60 10.16
C GLY A 56 -1.08 7.03 8.82
N TYR A 57 -0.17 6.42 8.06
CA TYR A 57 -0.50 5.81 6.77
C TYR A 57 -1.09 4.41 6.94
N CYS A 58 -1.75 3.93 5.89
CA CYS A 58 -2.16 2.54 5.79
C CYS A 58 -1.00 1.69 5.29
N ILE A 59 -1.12 0.38 5.45
CA ILE A 59 -0.10 -0.58 5.03
C ILE A 59 -0.71 -1.50 3.98
N GLY A 60 0.02 -1.69 2.90
CA GLY A 60 -0.38 -2.63 1.86
C GLY A 60 0.77 -3.51 1.43
N GLY A 61 0.47 -4.43 0.54
CA GLY A 61 1.49 -5.29 -0.02
C GLY A 61 0.93 -6.18 -1.11
N TRP A 62 1.84 -6.77 -1.88
CA TRP A 62 1.48 -7.67 -2.98
C TRP A 62 2.67 -8.56 -3.33
N LEU A 63 2.35 -9.75 -3.83
CA LEU A 63 3.37 -10.71 -4.28
C LEU A 63 3.72 -10.44 -5.74
N ASN A 64 5.00 -10.18 -5.99
CA ASN A 64 5.49 -10.08 -7.36
C ASN A 64 5.87 -11.48 -7.85
N ARG A 65 5.07 -12.04 -8.75
CA ARG A 65 5.27 -13.41 -9.23
C ARG A 65 6.48 -13.57 -10.12
N GLU A 66 7.00 -12.48 -10.68
CA GLU A 66 8.18 -12.53 -11.54
C GLU A 66 9.45 -12.82 -10.74
N ASN A 67 9.54 -12.30 -9.51
CA ASN A 67 10.74 -12.51 -8.68
C ASN A 67 10.46 -13.23 -7.36
N GLY A 68 9.19 -13.56 -7.07
CA GLY A 68 8.80 -14.28 -5.86
C GLY A 68 8.87 -13.47 -4.59
N ARG A 69 9.07 -12.15 -4.68
CA ARG A 69 9.17 -11.28 -3.51
C ARG A 69 7.83 -10.66 -3.17
N PHE A 70 7.58 -10.51 -1.87
CA PHE A 70 6.42 -9.77 -1.40
C PHE A 70 6.84 -8.32 -1.13
N TYR A 71 6.19 -7.39 -1.82
CA TYR A 71 6.46 -5.95 -1.69
C TYR A 71 5.47 -5.32 -0.73
N TRP A 72 6.00 -4.50 0.18
CA TRP A 72 5.22 -3.78 1.17
C TRP A 72 5.24 -2.29 0.84
N ASP A 73 4.16 -1.58 1.15
CA ASP A 73 4.12 -0.14 0.98
C ASP A 73 3.28 0.52 2.07
N ALA A 74 3.59 1.78 2.34
CA ALA A 74 2.74 2.66 3.12
C ALA A 74 1.98 3.55 2.15
N SER A 75 0.73 3.85 2.46
CA SER A 75 -0.14 4.56 1.54
C SER A 75 -1.08 5.53 2.23
N LEU A 76 -1.45 6.57 1.47
CA LEU A 76 -2.55 7.46 1.81
C LEU A 76 -3.84 6.93 1.19
N ILE A 77 -4.96 7.16 1.87
CA ILE A 77 -6.28 6.87 1.34
C ILE A 77 -6.99 8.20 1.15
N VAL A 78 -7.38 8.49 -0.09
CA VAL A 78 -8.05 9.74 -0.46
C VAL A 78 -9.36 9.40 -1.15
N ARG A 79 -10.42 10.12 -0.82
CA ARG A 79 -11.75 9.79 -1.34
C ARG A 79 -12.10 10.53 -2.62
N ASP A 80 -11.46 11.68 -2.87
CA ASP A 80 -11.71 12.46 -4.07
C ASP A 80 -10.73 12.07 -5.17
N LEU A 81 -11.25 11.72 -6.35
CA LEU A 81 -10.42 11.23 -7.46
C LEU A 81 -9.42 12.28 -7.95
N GLU A 82 -9.85 13.52 -8.12
CA GLU A 82 -8.96 14.56 -8.64
C GLU A 82 -7.85 14.89 -7.65
N GLU A 83 -8.18 14.94 -6.36
CA GLU A 83 -7.19 15.12 -5.30
C GLU A 83 -6.21 13.94 -5.27
N ALA A 84 -6.71 12.72 -5.40
CA ALA A 84 -5.88 11.52 -5.43
C ALA A 84 -4.89 11.54 -6.58
N LYS A 85 -5.35 11.94 -7.76
CA LYS A 85 -4.47 12.07 -8.94
C LYS A 85 -3.39 13.13 -8.73
N GLU A 86 -3.76 14.26 -8.15
CA GLU A 86 -2.82 15.34 -7.87
C GLU A 86 -1.73 14.90 -6.91
N ILE A 87 -2.11 14.24 -5.82
CA ILE A 87 -1.15 13.71 -4.84
C ILE A 87 -0.27 12.64 -5.48
N GLY A 88 -0.87 11.75 -6.25
CA GLY A 88 -0.11 10.70 -6.96
C GLY A 88 0.96 11.27 -7.86
N ARG A 89 0.64 12.34 -8.58
CA ARG A 89 1.62 13.02 -9.45
C ARG A 89 2.73 13.66 -8.63
N LYS A 90 2.39 14.29 -7.50
CA LYS A 90 3.40 14.87 -6.59
C LYS A 90 4.34 13.82 -6.05
N PHE A 91 3.83 12.61 -5.82
CA PHE A 91 4.63 11.50 -5.31
C PHE A 91 5.35 10.73 -6.43
N ASN A 92 5.25 11.19 -7.68
CA ASN A 92 5.84 10.54 -8.85
C ASN A 92 5.37 9.10 -9.02
N GLN A 93 4.13 8.82 -8.65
CA GLN A 93 3.52 7.51 -8.87
C GLN A 93 3.04 7.42 -10.32
N ILE A 94 3.16 6.23 -10.90
CA ILE A 94 2.64 6.01 -12.27
C ILE A 94 1.16 5.66 -12.26
N ALA A 95 0.66 5.21 -11.12
CA ALA A 95 -0.74 4.84 -10.96
C ALA A 95 -1.18 4.97 -9.50
N ILE A 96 -2.48 5.09 -9.30
CA ILE A 96 -3.12 4.97 -8.00
C ILE A 96 -4.11 3.81 -8.09
N PHE A 97 -4.56 3.28 -6.95
CA PHE A 97 -5.45 2.14 -6.94
C PHE A 97 -6.83 2.52 -6.42
N ASP A 98 -7.87 2.14 -7.18
CA ASP A 98 -9.27 2.36 -6.81
C ASP A 98 -9.76 1.11 -6.06
N LEU A 99 -9.95 1.24 -4.75
CA LEU A 99 -10.38 0.10 -3.93
C LEU A 99 -11.83 -0.31 -4.21
N ASP A 100 -12.69 0.64 -4.55
CA ASP A 100 -14.10 0.35 -4.82
C ASP A 100 -14.26 -0.48 -6.07
N GLU A 101 -13.54 -0.12 -7.13
CA GLU A 101 -13.62 -0.80 -8.43
C GLU A 101 -12.54 -1.87 -8.63
N GLN A 102 -11.59 -1.98 -7.69
CA GLN A 102 -10.50 -2.96 -7.74
C GLN A 102 -9.69 -2.85 -9.03
N ARG A 103 -9.28 -1.63 -9.36
CA ARG A 103 -8.49 -1.38 -10.58
C ARG A 103 -7.49 -0.25 -10.39
N GLU A 104 -6.43 -0.29 -11.19
CA GLU A 104 -5.46 0.78 -11.24
C GLU A 104 -5.97 1.93 -12.09
N ILE A 105 -5.61 3.14 -11.70
CA ILE A 105 -5.87 4.36 -12.49
C ILE A 105 -4.49 4.94 -12.82
N TRP A 106 -4.19 4.97 -14.12
CA TRP A 106 -2.91 5.48 -14.59
C TRP A 106 -2.90 7.01 -14.58
N LEU A 107 -1.76 7.58 -14.20
CA LEU A 107 -1.61 9.04 -14.05
C LEU A 107 -0.95 9.70 -15.27
#